data_aab8985310605b35dc521f8315abcca5
#
_entry.id   aab8985310605b35dc521f8315abcca5
#
_cell.length_a   1.000
_cell.length_b   1.000
_cell.length_c   1.000
_cell.angle_alpha   90.00
_cell.angle_beta   90.00
_cell.angle_gamma   90.00
#
_symmetry.space_group_name_H-M   'P 1'
#
loop_
_entity.id
_entity.type
_entity.pdbx_description
1 polymer ?
#
loop_
_entity_poly.entity_id
_entity_poly.type
_entity_poly.pdbx_seq_one_letter_code
_entity_poly.pdbx_strand_id
1 'polypeptide(L)'
;MIGITGNFANGHATLAEPYYMAVVRAGGVPVIIPPVDDTDVIINTLDSIDGLLLSGGGDFNPLWCGEEPVPQLHGINSHRDLPELLTVELAYNRQIPMLGICRGIQTLAMALGGKVRQDIDSCRTDNAERKTQTRVKHDQDAEWRGEPTHSVRIEPGTVLYDIYQRERIYVNSLHHQAVGSCGRRMETSAWAEDGVIEAVESSEHKSILGVQWHPEWLGDDGLPLFRWLVERAAEFNEAKRLHDKVMTIDSHCDTPMFFPQGIHFDWRDSRILVDLHKMTDGRQSAVTMAAYLPQPKPGETFAEIAPLPAQTPTEYADLIFDKIEDIVRANDKFVSIARTPADLYADKHNGRKSIMLGIENGLALNGDIRNVEHFAKRGVVYITLCHNGDNDICDSARRTENTHGGVSQLGEQVIREMNRCGLMVDLSHAGEQSFYDALDISATPIVCSHSNCKALCDVPRNLTDDQLKALARKGGVAQITLYNGFLRNDEQEASIIDAIDHLEHAIDIMGIDSVGIGTDFDGDGGVCGIADSSELINFTIQLLRRRYSHADIEKIWGGNWLRVMAEVQKSRIQ
;
A
#
# COMPACT_ATOMS: atom_id res chain seq x y z
N MET A 1 -15.46 -13.77 -7.45
CA MET A 1 -15.19 -15.25 -7.42
C MET A 1 -14.29 -15.57 -6.23
N ILE A 2 -14.53 -16.72 -5.56
CA ILE A 2 -13.72 -17.17 -4.42
C ILE A 2 -12.96 -18.43 -4.83
N GLY A 3 -11.63 -18.31 -4.92
CA GLY A 3 -10.74 -19.46 -5.11
C GLY A 3 -10.64 -20.28 -3.82
N ILE A 4 -10.74 -21.60 -3.90
CA ILE A 4 -10.63 -22.50 -2.75
C ILE A 4 -9.50 -23.49 -3.03
N THR A 5 -8.49 -23.54 -2.15
CA THR A 5 -7.38 -24.49 -2.33
C THR A 5 -7.85 -25.92 -2.14
N GLY A 6 -7.52 -26.77 -3.13
CA GLY A 6 -7.82 -28.19 -3.10
C GLY A 6 -6.76 -28.99 -2.35
N ASN A 7 -7.16 -30.14 -1.79
CA ASN A 7 -6.25 -31.15 -1.28
C ASN A 7 -5.74 -32.05 -2.43
N PHE A 8 -4.60 -32.71 -2.24
CA PHE A 8 -4.07 -33.70 -3.16
C PHE A 8 -4.04 -35.08 -2.48
N ALA A 9 -4.82 -36.00 -3.01
CA ALA A 9 -4.87 -37.38 -2.48
C ALA A 9 -5.05 -38.38 -3.63
N ASN A 10 -4.29 -39.49 -3.60
CA ASN A 10 -4.38 -40.57 -4.56
C ASN A 10 -4.27 -40.16 -6.04
N GLY A 11 -3.46 -39.14 -6.34
CA GLY A 11 -3.34 -38.58 -7.70
C GLY A 11 -4.46 -37.68 -8.16
N HIS A 12 -5.34 -37.22 -7.24
CA HIS A 12 -6.48 -36.38 -7.54
C HIS A 12 -6.44 -35.09 -6.70
N ALA A 13 -6.83 -33.96 -7.31
CA ALA A 13 -7.23 -32.78 -6.58
C ALA A 13 -8.63 -33.01 -5.98
N THR A 14 -8.80 -32.82 -4.67
CA THR A 14 -10.05 -33.08 -3.95
C THR A 14 -10.41 -31.89 -3.05
N LEU A 15 -11.70 -31.66 -2.84
CA LEU A 15 -12.22 -30.67 -1.89
C LEU A 15 -13.52 -31.21 -1.26
N ALA A 16 -13.65 -31.08 0.07
CA ALA A 16 -14.87 -31.45 0.76
C ALA A 16 -16.03 -30.50 0.44
N GLU A 17 -17.21 -31.06 0.21
CA GLU A 17 -18.43 -30.32 -0.16
C GLU A 17 -18.75 -29.11 0.73
N PRO A 18 -18.65 -29.19 2.08
CA PRO A 18 -19.03 -28.08 2.96
C PRO A 18 -18.29 -26.77 2.67
N TYR A 19 -17.02 -26.80 2.22
CA TYR A 19 -16.27 -25.58 1.90
C TYR A 19 -16.92 -24.78 0.76
N TYR A 20 -17.16 -25.42 -0.40
CA TYR A 20 -17.74 -24.70 -1.53
C TYR A 20 -19.23 -24.40 -1.33
N MET A 21 -19.95 -25.25 -0.60
CA MET A 21 -21.36 -24.97 -0.27
C MET A 21 -21.50 -23.80 0.72
N ALA A 22 -20.57 -23.63 1.66
CA ALA A 22 -20.57 -22.46 2.56
C ALA A 22 -20.33 -21.16 1.78
N VAL A 23 -19.44 -21.16 0.79
CA VAL A 23 -19.22 -20.01 -0.12
C VAL A 23 -20.49 -19.71 -0.92
N VAL A 24 -21.17 -20.73 -1.48
CA VAL A 24 -22.45 -20.55 -2.20
C VAL A 24 -23.52 -19.97 -1.28
N ARG A 25 -23.66 -20.50 -0.07
CA ARG A 25 -24.63 -19.99 0.93
C ARG A 25 -24.35 -18.55 1.36
N ALA A 26 -23.07 -18.14 1.32
CA ALA A 26 -22.66 -16.76 1.55
C ALA A 26 -22.89 -15.83 0.35
N GLY A 27 -23.34 -16.36 -0.81
CA GLY A 27 -23.58 -15.59 -2.04
C GLY A 27 -22.36 -15.49 -2.95
N GLY A 28 -21.29 -16.22 -2.66
CA GLY A 28 -20.08 -16.26 -3.49
C GLY A 28 -20.15 -17.30 -4.60
N VAL A 29 -19.24 -17.20 -5.58
CA VAL A 29 -19.05 -18.19 -6.65
C VAL A 29 -17.73 -18.92 -6.39
N PRO A 30 -17.75 -20.21 -5.97
CA PRO A 30 -16.54 -20.96 -5.66
C PRO A 30 -15.84 -21.47 -6.93
N VAL A 31 -14.50 -21.43 -6.92
CA VAL A 31 -13.62 -22.03 -7.93
C VAL A 31 -12.56 -22.86 -7.20
N ILE A 32 -12.44 -24.14 -7.54
CA ILE A 32 -11.45 -25.03 -6.93
C ILE A 32 -10.08 -24.79 -7.58
N ILE A 33 -9.08 -24.48 -6.77
CA ILE A 33 -7.69 -24.29 -7.18
C ILE A 33 -6.96 -25.62 -6.94
N PRO A 34 -6.51 -26.31 -8.01
CA PRO A 34 -5.69 -27.50 -7.84
C PRO A 34 -4.30 -27.14 -7.29
N PRO A 35 -3.65 -28.01 -6.49
CA PRO A 35 -2.31 -27.76 -5.98
C PRO A 35 -1.28 -27.92 -7.10
N VAL A 36 -0.89 -26.82 -7.73
CA VAL A 36 0.10 -26.73 -8.81
C VAL A 36 1.20 -25.78 -8.38
N ASP A 37 2.46 -26.15 -8.56
CA ASP A 37 3.65 -25.37 -8.16
C ASP A 37 4.23 -24.50 -9.29
N ASP A 38 3.51 -24.39 -10.41
CA ASP A 38 3.84 -23.49 -11.52
C ASP A 38 3.41 -22.06 -11.20
N THR A 39 4.38 -21.16 -11.10
CA THR A 39 4.15 -19.76 -10.71
C THR A 39 3.23 -19.02 -11.69
N ASP A 40 3.35 -19.25 -13.00
CA ASP A 40 2.50 -18.58 -13.99
C ASP A 40 1.05 -19.04 -13.88
N VAL A 41 0.83 -20.33 -13.58
CA VAL A 41 -0.51 -20.85 -13.32
C VAL A 41 -1.11 -20.24 -12.06
N ILE A 42 -0.32 -20.12 -10.99
CA ILE A 42 -0.77 -19.47 -9.73
C ILE A 42 -1.13 -18.01 -10.00
N ILE A 43 -0.27 -17.25 -10.67
CA ILE A 43 -0.51 -15.83 -11.02
C ILE A 43 -1.82 -15.68 -11.80
N ASN A 44 -1.99 -16.43 -12.90
CA ASN A 44 -3.19 -16.35 -13.72
C ASN A 44 -4.46 -16.75 -12.95
N THR A 45 -4.34 -17.70 -12.02
CA THR A 45 -5.44 -18.10 -11.15
C THR A 45 -5.81 -16.96 -10.20
N LEU A 46 -4.84 -16.33 -9.54
CA LEU A 46 -5.05 -15.21 -8.63
C LEU A 46 -5.65 -13.99 -9.34
N ASP A 47 -5.25 -13.71 -10.57
CA ASP A 47 -5.82 -12.62 -11.38
C ASP A 47 -7.31 -12.85 -11.72
N SER A 48 -7.75 -14.12 -11.71
CA SER A 48 -9.12 -14.53 -12.04
C SER A 48 -10.07 -14.56 -10.85
N ILE A 49 -9.57 -14.49 -9.60
CA ILE A 49 -10.37 -14.54 -8.37
C ILE A 49 -10.40 -13.18 -7.67
N ASP A 50 -11.32 -13.03 -6.73
CA ASP A 50 -11.48 -11.82 -5.92
C ASP A 50 -11.30 -12.08 -4.42
N GLY A 51 -11.24 -13.34 -4.01
CA GLY A 51 -10.97 -13.78 -2.64
C GLY A 51 -10.43 -15.20 -2.64
N LEU A 52 -9.68 -15.55 -1.60
CA LEU A 52 -9.02 -16.84 -1.44
C LEU A 52 -9.45 -17.52 -0.14
N LEU A 53 -9.93 -18.76 -0.23
CA LEU A 53 -10.22 -19.65 0.89
C LEU A 53 -9.19 -20.76 0.94
N LEU A 54 -8.40 -20.81 2.02
CA LEU A 54 -7.46 -21.89 2.29
C LEU A 54 -8.16 -22.97 3.10
N SER A 55 -8.35 -24.14 2.52
CA SER A 55 -9.10 -25.25 3.13
C SER A 55 -8.28 -26.01 4.17
N GLY A 56 -8.96 -26.74 5.06
CA GLY A 56 -8.35 -27.68 6.00
C GLY A 56 -7.66 -28.86 5.31
N GLY A 57 -6.95 -29.69 6.07
CA GLY A 57 -6.20 -30.83 5.51
C GLY A 57 -5.29 -31.51 6.53
N GLY A 58 -4.38 -32.35 6.06
CA GLY A 58 -3.36 -33.02 6.88
C GLY A 58 -2.30 -32.05 7.41
N ASP A 59 -1.34 -32.60 8.14
CA ASP A 59 -0.32 -31.83 8.86
C ASP A 59 0.57 -31.03 7.92
N PHE A 60 0.98 -29.87 8.40
CA PHE A 60 1.96 -29.02 7.74
C PHE A 60 3.37 -29.56 7.96
N ASN A 61 4.20 -29.60 6.92
CA ASN A 61 5.57 -30.10 7.03
C ASN A 61 6.46 -29.08 7.79
N PRO A 62 7.00 -29.43 8.98
CA PRO A 62 7.79 -28.52 9.81
C PRO A 62 9.14 -28.14 9.19
N LEU A 63 9.63 -28.85 8.17
CA LEU A 63 10.85 -28.47 7.45
C LEU A 63 10.75 -27.08 6.80
N TRP A 64 9.53 -26.60 6.50
CA TRP A 64 9.31 -25.24 6.00
C TRP A 64 9.61 -24.16 7.05
N CYS A 65 9.60 -24.48 8.35
CA CYS A 65 10.06 -23.57 9.41
C CYS A 65 11.43 -23.94 9.99
N GLY A 66 12.17 -24.86 9.33
CA GLY A 66 13.49 -25.29 9.76
C GLY A 66 13.48 -26.17 11.01
N GLU A 67 12.37 -26.85 11.29
CA GLU A 67 12.21 -27.75 12.43
C GLU A 67 12.19 -29.22 11.99
N GLU A 68 12.77 -30.11 12.82
CA GLU A 68 12.70 -31.55 12.59
C GLU A 68 11.30 -32.10 12.93
N PRO A 69 10.77 -33.06 12.12
CA PRO A 69 9.46 -33.67 12.34
C PRO A 69 9.37 -34.44 13.66
N VAL A 70 8.32 -34.22 14.45
CA VAL A 70 8.05 -35.05 15.64
C VAL A 70 7.26 -36.32 15.29
N PRO A 71 7.30 -37.39 16.15
CA PRO A 71 6.66 -38.66 15.84
C PRO A 71 5.13 -38.63 15.72
N GLN A 72 4.49 -37.57 16.22
CA GLN A 72 3.04 -37.42 16.20
C GLN A 72 2.49 -36.93 14.86
N LEU A 73 3.37 -36.45 13.96
CA LEU A 73 2.98 -35.96 12.64
C LEU A 73 2.43 -37.09 11.75
N HIS A 74 1.37 -36.73 11.02
CA HIS A 74 0.74 -37.64 10.06
C HIS A 74 0.08 -36.89 8.91
N GLY A 75 0.00 -37.51 7.74
CA GLY A 75 -0.68 -36.91 6.59
C GLY A 75 0.03 -35.71 5.96
N ILE A 76 1.36 -35.56 6.16
CA ILE A 76 2.16 -34.53 5.48
C ILE A 76 2.00 -34.65 3.96
N ASN A 77 1.76 -33.53 3.29
CA ASN A 77 1.53 -33.51 1.85
C ASN A 77 2.31 -32.37 1.18
N SER A 78 3.54 -32.64 0.80
CA SER A 78 4.44 -31.66 0.16
C SER A 78 3.93 -31.15 -1.20
N HIS A 79 3.08 -31.92 -1.91
CA HIS A 79 2.40 -31.47 -3.12
C HIS A 79 1.41 -30.33 -2.87
N ARG A 80 1.06 -30.10 -1.62
CA ARG A 80 0.13 -29.04 -1.20
C ARG A 80 0.84 -27.87 -0.52
N ASP A 81 1.91 -28.14 0.27
CA ASP A 81 2.58 -27.13 1.08
C ASP A 81 3.17 -26.00 0.22
N LEU A 82 4.06 -26.32 -0.74
CA LEU A 82 4.71 -25.31 -1.58
C LEU A 82 3.72 -24.50 -2.43
N PRO A 83 2.77 -25.13 -3.18
CA PRO A 83 1.78 -24.36 -3.93
C PRO A 83 0.96 -23.40 -3.07
N GLU A 84 0.53 -23.82 -1.87
CA GLU A 84 -0.25 -22.96 -0.98
C GLU A 84 0.58 -21.81 -0.39
N LEU A 85 1.84 -22.05 0.01
CA LEU A 85 2.73 -20.99 0.48
C LEU A 85 2.95 -19.92 -0.59
N LEU A 86 3.27 -20.34 -1.83
CA LEU A 86 3.40 -19.42 -2.97
C LEU A 86 2.10 -18.67 -3.27
N THR A 87 0.97 -19.36 -3.23
CA THR A 87 -0.35 -18.76 -3.46
C THR A 87 -0.65 -17.69 -2.41
N VAL A 88 -0.36 -17.93 -1.13
CA VAL A 88 -0.57 -16.95 -0.05
C VAL A 88 0.34 -15.73 -0.23
N GLU A 89 1.64 -15.91 -0.50
CA GLU A 89 2.57 -14.80 -0.71
C GLU A 89 2.17 -13.94 -1.91
N LEU A 90 1.79 -14.55 -3.02
CA LEU A 90 1.35 -13.84 -4.21
C LEU A 90 -0.02 -13.18 -4.04
N ALA A 91 -0.93 -13.79 -3.29
CA ALA A 91 -2.23 -13.20 -2.95
C ALA A 91 -2.07 -12.02 -1.97
N TYR A 92 -1.16 -12.15 -0.98
CA TYR A 92 -0.82 -11.07 -0.05
C TYR A 92 -0.29 -9.84 -0.80
N ASN A 93 0.64 -10.02 -1.73
CA ASN A 93 1.19 -8.93 -2.55
C ASN A 93 0.12 -8.23 -3.40
N ARG A 94 -0.93 -8.96 -3.82
CA ARG A 94 -2.07 -8.45 -4.62
C ARG A 94 -3.22 -7.92 -3.78
N GLN A 95 -3.09 -7.94 -2.46
CA GLN A 95 -4.13 -7.52 -1.52
C GLN A 95 -5.45 -8.31 -1.63
N ILE A 96 -5.38 -9.55 -2.10
CA ILE A 96 -6.55 -10.43 -2.23
C ILE A 96 -7.05 -10.82 -0.82
N PRO A 97 -8.34 -10.63 -0.49
CA PRO A 97 -8.91 -11.08 0.78
C PRO A 97 -8.74 -12.58 0.99
N MET A 98 -8.33 -12.99 2.18
CA MET A 98 -8.04 -14.38 2.50
C MET A 98 -8.76 -14.85 3.77
N LEU A 99 -9.31 -16.08 3.73
CA LEU A 99 -9.79 -16.82 4.90
C LEU A 99 -9.09 -18.17 4.98
N GLY A 100 -8.37 -18.43 6.07
CA GLY A 100 -7.75 -19.72 6.35
C GLY A 100 -8.55 -20.55 7.34
N ILE A 101 -8.79 -21.85 7.05
CA ILE A 101 -9.55 -22.75 7.91
C ILE A 101 -8.68 -23.94 8.30
N CYS A 102 -8.53 -24.23 9.60
CA CYS A 102 -7.79 -25.33 10.19
C CYS A 102 -6.32 -25.34 9.69
N ARG A 103 -5.96 -26.22 8.75
CA ARG A 103 -4.64 -26.16 8.10
C ARG A 103 -4.43 -24.81 7.39
N GLY A 104 -5.48 -24.17 6.88
CA GLY A 104 -5.41 -22.88 6.19
C GLY A 104 -4.91 -21.73 7.08
N ILE A 105 -5.28 -21.67 8.37
CA ILE A 105 -4.71 -20.68 9.31
C ILE A 105 -3.21 -20.92 9.52
N GLN A 106 -2.80 -22.19 9.56
CA GLN A 106 -1.39 -22.59 9.70
C GLN A 106 -0.59 -22.19 8.45
N THR A 107 -1.17 -22.38 7.26
CA THR A 107 -0.57 -21.93 5.99
C THR A 107 -0.40 -20.40 5.96
N LEU A 108 -1.42 -19.63 6.40
CA LEU A 108 -1.32 -18.17 6.54
C LEU A 108 -0.18 -17.76 7.48
N ALA A 109 -0.15 -18.36 8.69
CA ALA A 109 0.89 -18.05 9.66
C ALA A 109 2.29 -18.34 9.10
N MET A 110 2.49 -19.50 8.45
CA MET A 110 3.77 -19.88 7.88
C MET A 110 4.21 -18.97 6.74
N ALA A 111 3.36 -18.73 5.76
CA ALA A 111 3.67 -17.88 4.62
C ALA A 111 4.00 -16.44 5.03
N LEU A 112 3.37 -15.95 6.11
CA LEU A 112 3.53 -14.58 6.59
C LEU A 112 4.54 -14.44 7.75
N GLY A 113 5.44 -15.41 7.91
CA GLY A 113 6.60 -15.35 8.79
C GLY A 113 6.39 -15.86 10.21
N GLY A 114 5.30 -16.57 10.45
CA GLY A 114 5.00 -17.26 11.71
C GLY A 114 5.51 -18.69 11.75
N LYS A 115 5.02 -19.47 12.72
CA LYS A 115 5.38 -20.88 12.94
C LYS A 115 4.14 -21.71 13.30
N VAL A 116 4.19 -22.98 12.94
CA VAL A 116 3.21 -24.01 13.35
C VAL A 116 3.76 -24.80 14.53
N ARG A 117 2.95 -25.01 15.55
CA ARG A 117 3.19 -25.97 16.61
C ARG A 117 2.85 -27.36 16.08
N GLN A 118 3.82 -28.25 16.05
CA GLN A 118 3.70 -29.56 15.41
C GLN A 118 2.71 -30.51 16.12
N ASP A 119 2.59 -30.38 17.46
CA ASP A 119 1.66 -31.15 18.27
C ASP A 119 1.34 -30.40 19.57
N ILE A 120 0.06 -30.18 19.84
CA ILE A 120 -0.41 -29.38 20.99
C ILE A 120 -0.05 -30.10 22.32
N ASP A 121 -0.17 -31.42 22.36
CA ASP A 121 0.00 -32.21 23.60
C ASP A 121 1.48 -32.40 23.99
N SER A 122 2.38 -32.59 23.03
CA SER A 122 3.81 -32.78 23.30
C SER A 122 4.48 -31.51 23.84
N CYS A 123 4.04 -30.34 23.44
CA CYS A 123 4.64 -29.06 23.88
C CYS A 123 4.20 -28.62 25.28
N ARG A 124 3.29 -29.33 25.93
CA ARG A 124 2.73 -28.99 27.26
C ARG A 124 3.59 -29.43 28.43
N THR A 125 4.61 -30.25 28.21
CA THR A 125 5.42 -30.83 29.28
C THR A 125 6.53 -29.92 29.81
N ASP A 126 6.89 -28.86 29.10
CA ASP A 126 8.10 -28.07 29.44
C ASP A 126 7.86 -26.82 30.30
N ASN A 127 6.60 -26.43 30.58
CA ASN A 127 6.30 -25.26 31.42
C ASN A 127 5.68 -25.67 32.76
N ALA A 128 6.54 -25.98 33.74
CA ALA A 128 6.15 -26.31 35.13
C ALA A 128 5.36 -25.19 35.86
N GLU A 129 5.34 -23.98 35.34
CA GLU A 129 4.69 -22.81 35.96
C GLU A 129 3.19 -22.67 35.60
N ARG A 130 2.68 -23.43 34.63
CA ARG A 130 1.26 -23.36 34.21
C ARG A 130 0.43 -24.58 34.65
N LYS A 131 0.62 -25.09 35.85
CA LYS A 131 -0.08 -26.27 36.41
C LYS A 131 -1.60 -26.12 36.61
N THR A 132 -2.20 -24.97 36.31
CA THR A 132 -3.63 -24.68 36.57
C THR A 132 -4.47 -24.48 35.29
N GLN A 133 -3.91 -24.71 34.10
CA GLN A 133 -4.72 -24.53 32.87
C GLN A 133 -5.62 -25.76 32.62
N THR A 134 -6.89 -25.48 32.34
CA THR A 134 -7.87 -26.44 31.85
C THR A 134 -7.36 -27.05 30.55
N ARG A 135 -7.33 -28.39 30.46
CA ARG A 135 -7.00 -29.07 29.19
C ARG A 135 -8.22 -29.11 28.29
N VAL A 136 -8.05 -28.68 27.04
CA VAL A 136 -9.06 -28.80 26.00
C VAL A 136 -8.64 -29.93 25.05
N LYS A 137 -9.57 -30.77 24.62
CA LYS A 137 -9.36 -31.77 23.60
C LYS A 137 -9.63 -31.14 22.23
N HIS A 138 -8.58 -30.92 21.43
CA HIS A 138 -8.67 -30.28 20.12
C HIS A 138 -8.90 -31.27 18.98
N ASP A 139 -8.48 -32.53 19.12
CA ASP A 139 -8.80 -33.59 18.16
C ASP A 139 -9.96 -34.43 18.71
N GLN A 140 -11.15 -34.16 18.23
CA GLN A 140 -12.39 -34.69 18.80
C GLN A 140 -12.90 -35.91 18.02
N ASP A 141 -13.47 -36.85 18.74
CA ASP A 141 -14.14 -38.05 18.20
C ASP A 141 -15.64 -37.87 18.08
N ALA A 142 -16.12 -36.68 17.68
CA ALA A 142 -17.53 -36.44 17.49
C ALA A 142 -18.07 -37.23 16.28
N GLU A 143 -19.20 -37.90 16.42
CA GLU A 143 -19.87 -38.60 15.33
C GLU A 143 -20.25 -37.66 14.19
N TRP A 144 -20.55 -36.41 14.55
CA TRP A 144 -20.85 -35.34 13.60
C TRP A 144 -19.84 -34.20 13.74
N ARG A 145 -19.16 -33.86 12.65
CA ARG A 145 -18.11 -32.83 12.62
C ARG A 145 -18.61 -31.42 12.95
N GLY A 146 -19.91 -31.15 12.83
CA GLY A 146 -20.54 -29.88 13.18
C GLY A 146 -20.90 -29.74 14.65
N GLU A 147 -20.55 -30.70 15.55
CA GLU A 147 -20.80 -30.60 16.98
C GLU A 147 -19.83 -29.62 17.64
N PRO A 148 -20.28 -28.49 18.24
CA PRO A 148 -19.42 -27.61 19.02
C PRO A 148 -18.92 -28.33 20.29
N THR A 149 -17.63 -28.24 20.57
CA THR A 149 -17.00 -29.06 21.60
C THR A 149 -16.15 -28.30 22.59
N HIS A 150 -15.70 -27.09 22.25
CA HIS A 150 -15.06 -26.18 23.20
C HIS A 150 -15.38 -24.71 22.92
N SER A 151 -15.07 -23.85 23.88
CA SER A 151 -15.25 -22.42 23.75
C SER A 151 -13.96 -21.75 23.28
N VAL A 152 -14.13 -20.67 22.50
CA VAL A 152 -13.07 -19.77 22.04
C VAL A 152 -13.37 -18.38 22.54
N ARG A 153 -12.35 -17.74 23.18
CA ARG A 153 -12.41 -16.35 23.61
C ARG A 153 -11.88 -15.46 22.47
N ILE A 154 -12.68 -14.49 22.09
CA ILE A 154 -12.37 -13.50 21.03
C ILE A 154 -11.96 -12.19 21.69
N GLU A 155 -10.89 -11.56 21.19
CA GLU A 155 -10.43 -10.26 21.66
C GLU A 155 -11.31 -9.14 21.11
N PRO A 156 -11.84 -8.24 21.95
CA PRO A 156 -12.58 -7.05 21.48
C PRO A 156 -11.71 -6.14 20.60
N GLY A 157 -12.32 -5.52 19.59
CA GLY A 157 -11.63 -4.63 18.65
C GLY A 157 -10.95 -5.34 17.48
N THR A 158 -11.11 -6.66 17.37
CA THR A 158 -10.61 -7.47 16.26
C THR A 158 -11.66 -7.64 15.16
N VAL A 159 -11.19 -7.96 13.93
CA VAL A 159 -12.09 -8.30 12.80
C VAL A 159 -13.01 -9.47 13.17
N LEU A 160 -12.48 -10.47 13.86
CA LEU A 160 -13.27 -11.62 14.31
C LEU A 160 -14.37 -11.19 15.30
N TYR A 161 -14.06 -10.26 16.21
CA TYR A 161 -15.05 -9.70 17.12
C TYR A 161 -16.15 -8.94 16.35
N ASP A 162 -15.78 -8.18 15.34
CA ASP A 162 -16.74 -7.45 14.49
C ASP A 162 -17.68 -8.39 13.72
N ILE A 163 -17.20 -9.57 13.33
CA ILE A 163 -18.01 -10.59 12.66
C ILE A 163 -19.05 -11.22 13.60
N TYR A 164 -18.62 -11.59 14.81
CA TYR A 164 -19.48 -12.35 15.73
C TYR A 164 -20.20 -11.49 16.77
N GLN A 165 -19.71 -10.29 17.09
CA GLN A 165 -20.20 -9.37 18.13
C GLN A 165 -20.31 -10.05 19.51
N ARG A 166 -19.38 -10.96 19.82
CA ARG A 166 -19.33 -11.77 21.04
C ARG A 166 -17.89 -12.01 21.45
N GLU A 167 -17.60 -11.91 22.74
CA GLU A 167 -16.30 -12.24 23.32
C GLU A 167 -16.06 -13.75 23.46
N ARG A 168 -17.11 -14.58 23.32
CA ARG A 168 -17.02 -16.04 23.44
C ARG A 168 -17.99 -16.71 22.48
N ILE A 169 -17.48 -17.70 21.76
CA ILE A 169 -18.26 -18.60 20.90
C ILE A 169 -17.91 -20.06 21.21
N TYR A 170 -18.73 -20.99 20.73
CA TYR A 170 -18.46 -22.42 20.82
C TYR A 170 -18.20 -22.98 19.42
N VAL A 171 -17.14 -23.78 19.29
CA VAL A 171 -16.64 -24.27 18.00
C VAL A 171 -16.38 -25.78 18.02
N ASN A 172 -16.38 -26.40 16.85
CA ASN A 172 -15.88 -27.76 16.63
C ASN A 172 -14.35 -27.75 16.56
N SER A 173 -13.71 -28.92 16.71
CA SER A 173 -12.25 -28.99 16.70
C SER A 173 -11.76 -30.35 16.20
N LEU A 174 -10.92 -30.36 15.18
CA LEU A 174 -10.43 -31.54 14.47
C LEU A 174 -8.95 -31.35 14.11
N HIS A 175 -8.12 -30.96 15.10
CA HIS A 175 -6.71 -30.67 14.88
C HIS A 175 -5.85 -31.02 16.09
N HIS A 176 -4.61 -31.43 15.85
CA HIS A 176 -3.57 -31.59 16.88
C HIS A 176 -2.40 -30.62 16.66
N GLN A 177 -2.29 -30.02 15.46
CA GLN A 177 -1.39 -28.90 15.20
C GLN A 177 -2.13 -27.57 15.43
N ALA A 178 -1.38 -26.49 15.70
CA ALA A 178 -1.91 -25.15 15.83
C ALA A 178 -0.87 -24.09 15.42
N VAL A 179 -1.29 -22.85 15.26
CA VAL A 179 -0.37 -21.72 15.12
C VAL A 179 0.48 -21.60 16.39
N GLY A 180 1.80 -21.61 16.22
CA GLY A 180 2.77 -21.41 17.30
C GLY A 180 3.13 -19.94 17.51
N SER A 181 3.25 -19.20 16.39
CA SER A 181 3.40 -17.73 16.36
C SER A 181 2.87 -17.18 15.05
N CYS A 182 2.33 -15.96 15.08
CA CYS A 182 1.69 -15.34 13.90
C CYS A 182 2.69 -14.71 12.91
N GLY A 183 3.94 -14.48 13.31
CA GLY A 183 4.86 -13.62 12.55
C GLY A 183 4.58 -12.12 12.78
N ARG A 184 5.22 -11.27 11.96
CA ARG A 184 5.12 -9.81 12.12
C ARG A 184 3.91 -9.18 11.41
N ARG A 185 3.30 -9.89 10.47
CA ARG A 185 2.21 -9.39 9.60
C ARG A 185 0.82 -9.79 10.08
N MET A 186 0.77 -10.61 11.13
CA MET A 186 -0.45 -11.17 11.68
C MET A 186 -0.47 -11.03 13.19
N GLU A 187 -1.65 -10.88 13.76
CA GLU A 187 -1.87 -10.87 15.20
C GLU A 187 -2.90 -11.93 15.61
N THR A 188 -2.87 -12.33 16.88
CA THR A 188 -3.81 -13.31 17.42
C THR A 188 -5.08 -12.61 17.87
N SER A 189 -6.24 -13.07 17.36
CA SER A 189 -7.56 -12.50 17.68
C SER A 189 -8.42 -13.41 18.53
N ALA A 190 -8.06 -14.70 18.70
CA ALA A 190 -8.81 -15.59 19.59
C ALA A 190 -7.99 -16.76 20.13
N TRP A 191 -8.41 -17.28 21.31
CA TRP A 191 -7.76 -18.39 22.01
C TRP A 191 -8.77 -19.35 22.62
N ALA A 192 -8.41 -20.64 22.66
CA ALA A 192 -9.07 -21.62 23.53
C ALA A 192 -8.71 -21.38 25.01
N GLU A 193 -9.47 -22.00 25.93
CA GLU A 193 -9.26 -21.88 27.38
C GLU A 193 -7.87 -22.36 27.87
N ASP A 194 -7.20 -23.21 27.11
CA ASP A 194 -5.85 -23.71 27.40
C ASP A 194 -4.74 -22.88 26.71
N GLY A 195 -5.11 -21.77 26.09
CA GLY A 195 -4.20 -20.82 25.46
C GLY A 195 -3.72 -21.21 24.07
N VAL A 196 -4.33 -22.22 23.44
CA VAL A 196 -4.10 -22.51 22.01
C VAL A 196 -4.68 -21.38 21.17
N ILE A 197 -3.90 -20.92 20.18
CA ILE A 197 -4.35 -19.90 19.23
C ILE A 197 -5.42 -20.50 18.33
N GLU A 198 -6.59 -19.90 18.33
CA GLU A 198 -7.76 -20.34 17.57
C GLU A 198 -8.09 -19.40 16.40
N ALA A 199 -7.62 -18.15 16.43
CA ALA A 199 -7.74 -17.26 15.28
C ALA A 199 -6.58 -16.28 15.19
N VAL A 200 -6.23 -15.90 13.95
CA VAL A 200 -5.28 -14.85 13.62
C VAL A 200 -5.85 -13.95 12.55
N GLU A 201 -5.46 -12.68 12.56
CA GLU A 201 -5.86 -11.71 11.53
C GLU A 201 -4.69 -10.79 11.16
N SER A 202 -4.82 -10.03 10.08
CA SER A 202 -3.77 -9.10 9.65
C SER A 202 -3.61 -7.95 10.65
N SER A 203 -2.37 -7.68 11.06
CA SER A 203 -2.01 -6.48 11.81
C SER A 203 -1.82 -5.23 10.93
N GLU A 204 -2.01 -5.35 9.61
CA GLU A 204 -1.74 -4.32 8.61
C GLU A 204 -3.01 -3.82 7.90
N HIS A 205 -4.17 -3.88 8.54
CA HIS A 205 -5.49 -3.50 7.97
C HIS A 205 -5.88 -4.23 6.67
N LYS A 206 -5.21 -5.34 6.34
CA LYS A 206 -5.54 -6.17 5.16
C LYS A 206 -6.69 -7.12 5.49
N SER A 207 -7.45 -7.50 4.48
CA SER A 207 -8.58 -8.42 4.64
C SER A 207 -8.11 -9.89 4.72
N ILE A 208 -7.37 -10.24 5.79
CA ILE A 208 -6.82 -11.57 6.04
C ILE A 208 -7.24 -12.05 7.43
N LEU A 209 -7.87 -13.22 7.47
CA LEU A 209 -8.35 -13.86 8.69
C LEU A 209 -8.11 -15.37 8.62
N GLY A 210 -7.71 -15.99 9.72
CA GLY A 210 -7.60 -17.43 9.83
C GLY A 210 -8.28 -17.92 11.09
N VAL A 211 -8.93 -19.08 11.02
CA VAL A 211 -9.55 -19.76 12.16
C VAL A 211 -9.11 -21.21 12.22
N GLN A 212 -8.88 -21.75 13.43
CA GLN A 212 -8.38 -23.09 13.62
C GLN A 212 -9.49 -24.15 13.60
N TRP A 213 -10.72 -23.77 13.95
CA TRP A 213 -11.90 -24.64 13.85
C TRP A 213 -12.42 -24.76 12.41
N HIS A 214 -13.50 -25.54 12.24
CA HIS A 214 -14.12 -25.85 10.95
C HIS A 214 -15.50 -25.18 10.81
N PRO A 215 -15.60 -23.89 10.46
CA PRO A 215 -16.87 -23.18 10.34
C PRO A 215 -17.77 -23.74 9.23
N GLU A 216 -17.20 -24.39 8.20
CA GLU A 216 -17.96 -25.00 7.11
C GLU A 216 -18.92 -26.10 7.57
N TRP A 217 -18.68 -26.69 8.74
CA TRP A 217 -19.54 -27.70 9.36
C TRP A 217 -20.54 -27.13 10.37
N LEU A 218 -20.39 -25.88 10.83
CA LEU A 218 -21.20 -25.26 11.88
C LEU A 218 -22.51 -24.62 11.37
N GLY A 219 -22.89 -24.84 10.12
CA GLY A 219 -24.15 -24.36 9.58
C GLY A 219 -24.26 -22.82 9.62
N ASP A 220 -25.30 -22.31 10.31
CA ASP A 220 -25.55 -20.87 10.40
C ASP A 220 -24.56 -20.16 11.31
N ASP A 221 -24.01 -20.83 12.33
CA ASP A 221 -23.01 -20.25 13.23
C ASP A 221 -21.64 -20.05 12.55
N GLY A 222 -21.32 -20.86 11.55
CA GLY A 222 -20.10 -20.71 10.75
C GLY A 222 -20.22 -19.74 9.56
N LEU A 223 -21.45 -19.51 9.07
CA LEU A 223 -21.70 -18.72 7.87
C LEU A 223 -21.21 -17.27 7.92
N PRO A 224 -21.15 -16.57 9.06
CA PRO A 224 -20.64 -15.20 9.14
C PRO A 224 -19.23 -15.01 8.58
N LEU A 225 -18.31 -15.98 8.78
CA LEU A 225 -16.95 -15.92 8.24
C LEU A 225 -16.92 -15.96 6.70
N PHE A 226 -17.76 -16.80 6.09
CA PHE A 226 -17.86 -16.89 4.64
C PHE A 226 -18.52 -15.65 4.04
N ARG A 227 -19.50 -15.05 4.72
CA ARG A 227 -20.08 -13.77 4.31
C ARG A 227 -19.04 -12.66 4.36
N TRP A 228 -18.26 -12.59 5.43
CA TRP A 228 -17.16 -11.65 5.54
C TRP A 228 -16.19 -11.78 4.34
N LEU A 229 -15.74 -12.99 4.02
CA LEU A 229 -14.84 -13.21 2.86
C LEU A 229 -15.48 -12.76 1.55
N VAL A 230 -16.76 -13.10 1.32
CA VAL A 230 -17.48 -12.73 0.09
C VAL A 230 -17.67 -11.22 -0.02
N GLU A 231 -17.97 -10.54 1.08
CA GLU A 231 -18.08 -9.08 1.14
C GLU A 231 -16.74 -8.41 0.86
N ARG A 232 -15.66 -8.86 1.51
CA ARG A 232 -14.30 -8.33 1.23
C ARG A 232 -13.89 -8.57 -0.23
N ALA A 233 -14.20 -9.73 -0.78
CA ALA A 233 -13.96 -10.04 -2.18
C ALA A 233 -14.76 -9.13 -3.14
N ALA A 234 -15.98 -8.77 -2.78
CA ALA A 234 -16.79 -7.83 -3.57
C ALA A 234 -16.18 -6.42 -3.56
N GLU A 235 -15.74 -5.91 -2.41
CA GLU A 235 -15.04 -4.63 -2.28
C GLU A 235 -13.74 -4.61 -3.10
N PHE A 236 -12.93 -5.67 -2.99
CA PHE A 236 -11.70 -5.81 -3.75
C PHE A 236 -11.97 -5.84 -5.27
N ASN A 237 -12.99 -6.58 -5.73
CA ASN A 237 -13.39 -6.61 -7.13
C ASN A 237 -13.84 -5.24 -7.64
N GLU A 238 -14.59 -4.49 -6.83
CA GLU A 238 -15.03 -3.13 -7.16
C GLU A 238 -13.83 -2.18 -7.29
N ALA A 239 -12.90 -2.22 -6.32
CA ALA A 239 -11.67 -1.44 -6.36
C ALA A 239 -10.79 -1.78 -7.58
N LYS A 240 -10.64 -3.08 -7.91
CA LYS A 240 -9.94 -3.54 -9.13
C LYS A 240 -10.54 -2.88 -10.38
N ARG A 241 -11.87 -2.98 -10.54
CA ARG A 241 -12.58 -2.43 -11.70
C ARG A 241 -12.47 -0.91 -11.79
N LEU A 242 -12.39 -0.23 -10.65
CA LEU A 242 -12.13 1.21 -10.61
C LEU A 242 -10.72 1.52 -11.11
N HIS A 243 -9.69 0.88 -10.56
CA HIS A 243 -8.31 1.09 -10.98
C HIS A 243 -8.07 0.77 -12.46
N ASP A 244 -8.80 -0.19 -13.04
CA ASP A 244 -8.75 -0.47 -14.48
C ASP A 244 -9.29 0.70 -15.33
N LYS A 245 -10.24 1.47 -14.79
CA LYS A 245 -10.91 2.58 -15.52
C LYS A 245 -10.27 3.94 -15.24
N VAL A 246 -10.00 4.25 -13.96
CA VAL A 246 -9.51 5.55 -13.57
C VAL A 246 -7.99 5.66 -13.73
N MET A 247 -7.48 6.88 -13.88
CA MET A 247 -6.05 7.14 -13.90
C MET A 247 -5.53 7.21 -12.46
N THR A 248 -4.94 6.12 -11.96
CA THR A 248 -4.34 6.06 -10.63
C THR A 248 -2.95 6.67 -10.68
N ILE A 249 -2.84 7.91 -10.23
CA ILE A 249 -1.60 8.70 -10.21
C ILE A 249 -1.12 8.86 -8.78
N ASP A 250 0.16 8.60 -8.58
CA ASP A 250 0.93 9.09 -7.44
C ASP A 250 1.73 10.30 -7.88
N SER A 251 1.48 11.44 -7.27
CA SER A 251 2.08 12.70 -7.71
C SER A 251 3.52 12.91 -7.24
N HIS A 252 4.03 12.07 -6.32
CA HIS A 252 5.39 12.21 -5.80
C HIS A 252 5.94 10.92 -5.22
N CYS A 253 7.11 10.49 -5.72
CA CYS A 253 7.94 9.48 -5.07
C CYS A 253 9.44 9.76 -5.30
N ASP A 254 10.26 9.30 -4.36
CA ASP A 254 11.70 9.50 -4.32
C ASP A 254 12.51 8.25 -4.66
N THR A 255 11.93 7.30 -5.36
CA THR A 255 12.66 6.11 -5.87
C THR A 255 14.02 6.44 -6.50
N PRO A 256 14.18 7.57 -7.22
CA PRO A 256 15.50 7.94 -7.76
C PRO A 256 16.59 8.16 -6.71
N MET A 257 16.27 8.43 -5.44
CA MET A 257 17.26 8.52 -4.35
C MET A 257 18.06 7.22 -4.16
N PHE A 258 17.49 6.09 -4.57
CA PHE A 258 18.11 4.77 -4.47
C PHE A 258 18.94 4.36 -5.69
N PHE A 259 19.00 5.16 -6.75
CA PHE A 259 19.82 4.87 -7.93
C PHE A 259 21.32 4.67 -7.64
N PRO A 260 21.94 5.39 -6.68
CA PRO A 260 23.33 5.11 -6.30
C PRO A 260 23.56 3.71 -5.73
N GLN A 261 22.50 3.07 -5.22
CA GLN A 261 22.55 1.73 -4.64
C GLN A 261 22.32 0.60 -5.67
N GLY A 262 22.16 0.95 -6.96
CA GLY A 262 21.97 -0.03 -8.04
C GLY A 262 20.68 -0.85 -7.90
N ILE A 263 19.55 -0.16 -7.72
CA ILE A 263 18.23 -0.79 -7.65
C ILE A 263 17.78 -1.36 -9.00
N HIS A 264 16.82 -2.28 -8.96
CA HIS A 264 16.20 -2.91 -10.11
C HIS A 264 14.71 -2.55 -10.19
N PHE A 265 14.35 -1.64 -11.08
CA PHE A 265 12.97 -1.21 -11.27
C PHE A 265 12.08 -2.29 -11.96
N ASP A 266 12.71 -3.17 -12.72
CA ASP A 266 12.09 -4.31 -13.43
C ASP A 266 11.95 -5.59 -12.60
N TRP A 267 12.41 -5.59 -11.35
CA TRP A 267 12.23 -6.65 -10.38
C TRP A 267 11.34 -6.17 -9.23
N ARG A 268 10.78 -7.12 -8.44
CA ARG A 268 10.22 -6.76 -7.13
C ARG A 268 11.37 -6.57 -6.15
N ASP A 269 11.89 -5.35 -6.08
CA ASP A 269 13.05 -4.99 -5.25
C ASP A 269 12.58 -4.56 -3.86
N SER A 270 13.01 -5.30 -2.82
CA SER A 270 12.62 -5.00 -1.42
C SER A 270 13.25 -3.71 -0.85
N ARG A 271 14.20 -3.09 -1.57
CA ARG A 271 14.87 -1.87 -1.14
C ARG A 271 14.13 -0.59 -1.52
N ILE A 272 13.16 -0.67 -2.43
CA ILE A 272 12.36 0.45 -2.91
C ILE A 272 10.87 0.15 -2.77
N LEU A 273 10.06 1.18 -2.67
CA LEU A 273 8.62 1.06 -2.50
C LEU A 273 7.84 1.14 -3.82
N VAL A 274 8.49 1.59 -4.90
CA VAL A 274 7.91 1.67 -6.24
C VAL A 274 8.79 0.93 -7.25
N ASP A 275 8.25 -0.13 -7.85
CA ASP A 275 8.82 -0.86 -8.98
C ASP A 275 7.70 -1.36 -9.92
N LEU A 276 8.04 -1.89 -11.10
CA LEU A 276 7.06 -2.33 -12.09
C LEU A 276 6.13 -3.44 -11.57
N HIS A 277 6.64 -4.35 -10.72
CA HIS A 277 5.82 -5.41 -10.15
C HIS A 277 4.85 -4.86 -9.11
N LYS A 278 5.31 -3.98 -8.20
CA LYS A 278 4.45 -3.33 -7.21
C LYS A 278 3.40 -2.44 -7.87
N MET A 279 3.80 -1.63 -8.87
CA MET A 279 2.83 -0.85 -9.68
C MET A 279 1.79 -1.73 -10.37
N THR A 280 2.17 -2.95 -10.77
CA THR A 280 1.26 -3.90 -11.43
C THR A 280 0.31 -4.52 -10.42
N ASP A 281 0.82 -5.01 -9.29
CA ASP A 281 0.02 -5.61 -8.22
C ASP A 281 -0.97 -4.58 -7.63
N GLY A 282 -0.54 -3.33 -7.37
CA GLY A 282 -1.38 -2.22 -6.89
C GLY A 282 -2.25 -1.55 -7.97
N ARG A 283 -2.16 -2.02 -9.22
CA ARG A 283 -2.88 -1.45 -10.38
C ARG A 283 -2.69 0.05 -10.54
N GLN A 284 -1.49 0.53 -10.21
CA GLN A 284 -1.09 1.91 -10.40
C GLN A 284 -0.87 2.21 -11.88
N SER A 285 -1.40 3.34 -12.36
CA SER A 285 -1.26 3.76 -13.77
C SER A 285 0.00 4.61 -13.98
N ALA A 286 0.27 5.52 -13.06
CA ALA A 286 1.36 6.48 -13.20
C ALA A 286 1.96 6.91 -11.86
N VAL A 287 3.22 7.32 -11.88
CA VAL A 287 3.94 7.90 -10.76
C VAL A 287 4.81 9.05 -11.24
N THR A 288 4.96 10.10 -10.41
CA THR A 288 5.98 11.11 -10.65
C THR A 288 7.23 10.75 -9.86
N MET A 289 8.32 10.47 -10.54
CA MET A 289 9.65 10.27 -9.95
C MET A 289 10.36 11.61 -9.81
N ALA A 290 10.64 12.01 -8.57
CA ALA A 290 11.30 13.27 -8.28
C ALA A 290 12.83 13.13 -8.35
N ALA A 291 13.48 14.05 -9.07
CA ALA A 291 14.88 14.30 -8.85
C ALA A 291 15.02 15.15 -7.57
N TYR A 292 15.23 14.46 -6.44
CA TYR A 292 15.52 15.09 -5.16
C TYR A 292 16.93 15.67 -5.13
N LEU A 293 17.07 16.93 -4.73
CA LEU A 293 18.36 17.58 -4.58
C LEU A 293 18.65 17.89 -3.11
N PRO A 294 19.71 17.30 -2.53
CA PRO A 294 20.11 17.62 -1.17
C PRO A 294 20.52 19.09 -1.05
N GLN A 295 20.11 19.74 0.05
CA GLN A 295 20.44 21.13 0.32
C GLN A 295 21.82 21.21 0.99
N PRO A 296 22.85 21.88 0.39
CA PRO A 296 24.13 22.09 1.04
C PRO A 296 23.99 22.92 2.33
N LYS A 297 24.75 22.59 3.34
CA LYS A 297 24.90 23.43 4.54
C LYS A 297 25.79 24.64 4.24
N PRO A 298 25.72 25.72 5.03
CA PRO A 298 26.62 26.85 4.89
C PRO A 298 28.10 26.40 4.87
N GLY A 299 28.81 26.69 3.79
CA GLY A 299 30.20 26.33 3.58
C GLY A 299 30.45 24.99 2.86
N GLU A 300 29.41 24.19 2.58
CA GLU A 300 29.50 23.00 1.72
C GLU A 300 29.15 23.33 0.27
N THR A 301 29.83 22.69 -0.66
CA THR A 301 29.48 22.75 -2.08
C THR A 301 28.52 21.61 -2.44
N PHE A 302 27.72 21.79 -3.50
CA PHE A 302 26.84 20.73 -3.95
C PHE A 302 27.60 19.47 -4.38
N ALA A 303 28.73 19.62 -5.03
CA ALA A 303 29.58 18.52 -5.50
C ALA A 303 30.09 17.61 -4.34
N GLU A 304 30.24 18.16 -3.12
CA GLU A 304 30.69 17.40 -1.95
C GLU A 304 29.59 16.51 -1.35
N ILE A 305 28.33 16.88 -1.56
CA ILE A 305 27.18 16.17 -0.95
C ILE A 305 26.35 15.38 -1.97
N ALA A 306 26.58 15.58 -3.28
CA ALA A 306 25.81 14.91 -4.33
C ALA A 306 25.98 13.38 -4.25
N PRO A 307 24.88 12.59 -4.15
CA PRO A 307 24.98 11.13 -4.08
C PRO A 307 25.52 10.46 -5.37
N LEU A 308 25.41 11.15 -6.51
CA LEU A 308 26.01 10.78 -7.79
C LEU A 308 27.04 11.84 -8.22
N PRO A 309 28.08 11.49 -8.99
CA PRO A 309 29.09 12.43 -9.43
C PRO A 309 28.48 13.54 -10.29
N ALA A 310 28.33 14.74 -9.73
CA ALA A 310 27.90 15.96 -10.43
C ALA A 310 28.60 17.18 -9.83
N GLN A 311 28.92 18.16 -10.68
CA GLN A 311 29.54 19.40 -10.24
C GLN A 311 28.51 20.46 -9.85
N THR A 312 27.34 20.41 -10.46
CA THR A 312 26.25 21.36 -10.24
C THR A 312 24.94 20.66 -9.95
N PRO A 313 23.98 21.33 -9.24
CA PRO A 313 22.64 20.83 -9.05
C PRO A 313 21.92 20.49 -10.36
N THR A 314 22.10 21.27 -11.40
CA THR A 314 21.49 21.03 -12.73
C THR A 314 22.01 19.74 -13.36
N GLU A 315 23.34 19.53 -13.36
CA GLU A 315 23.94 18.27 -13.84
C GLU A 315 23.45 17.06 -13.07
N TYR A 316 23.27 17.19 -11.76
CA TYR A 316 22.74 16.10 -10.93
C TYR A 316 21.30 15.72 -11.31
N ALA A 317 20.42 16.71 -11.49
CA ALA A 317 19.05 16.46 -11.93
C ALA A 317 19.02 15.80 -13.31
N ASP A 318 19.88 16.25 -14.25
CA ASP A 318 20.00 15.63 -15.57
C ASP A 318 20.49 14.18 -15.48
N LEU A 319 21.45 13.86 -14.61
CA LEU A 319 21.92 12.48 -14.38
C LEU A 319 20.80 11.57 -13.84
N ILE A 320 19.95 12.08 -12.96
CA ILE A 320 18.78 11.33 -12.47
C ILE A 320 17.81 11.04 -13.62
N PHE A 321 17.50 12.04 -14.45
CA PHE A 321 16.61 11.87 -15.59
C PHE A 321 17.18 10.93 -16.66
N ASP A 322 18.50 10.99 -16.93
CA ASP A 322 19.16 10.04 -17.82
C ASP A 322 18.98 8.59 -17.33
N LYS A 323 19.11 8.35 -16.02
CA LYS A 323 18.88 7.02 -15.43
C LYS A 323 17.41 6.57 -15.53
N ILE A 324 16.45 7.48 -15.33
CA ILE A 324 15.02 7.17 -15.53
C ILE A 324 14.77 6.82 -17.01
N GLU A 325 15.34 7.58 -17.95
CA GLU A 325 15.23 7.31 -19.39
C GLU A 325 15.84 5.96 -19.77
N ASP A 326 16.97 5.57 -19.15
CA ASP A 326 17.60 4.26 -19.35
C ASP A 326 16.71 3.12 -18.84
N ILE A 327 16.13 3.27 -17.65
CA ILE A 327 15.16 2.31 -17.09
C ILE A 327 13.96 2.14 -18.02
N VAL A 328 13.39 3.26 -18.49
CA VAL A 328 12.24 3.22 -19.41
C VAL A 328 12.63 2.58 -20.74
N ARG A 329 13.79 2.90 -21.28
CA ARG A 329 14.28 2.30 -22.53
C ARG A 329 14.47 0.79 -22.42
N ALA A 330 14.96 0.31 -21.28
CA ALA A 330 15.13 -1.12 -21.02
C ALA A 330 13.77 -1.85 -20.87
N ASN A 331 12.70 -1.13 -20.51
CA ASN A 331 11.38 -1.66 -20.19
C ASN A 331 10.24 -1.05 -21.05
N ASP A 332 10.54 -0.63 -22.28
CA ASP A 332 9.67 0.16 -23.16
C ASP A 332 8.30 -0.50 -23.50
N LYS A 333 8.20 -1.81 -23.33
CA LYS A 333 6.94 -2.57 -23.48
C LYS A 333 5.97 -2.34 -22.33
N PHE A 334 6.47 -2.00 -21.15
CA PHE A 334 5.70 -1.96 -19.91
C PHE A 334 5.55 -0.56 -19.34
N VAL A 335 6.50 0.33 -19.62
CA VAL A 335 6.53 1.69 -19.06
C VAL A 335 7.03 2.71 -20.09
N SER A 336 6.55 3.95 -19.97
CA SER A 336 7.00 5.09 -20.77
C SER A 336 7.08 6.36 -19.93
N ILE A 337 7.72 7.41 -20.48
CA ILE A 337 7.73 8.75 -19.88
C ILE A 337 6.53 9.52 -20.43
N ALA A 338 5.63 9.94 -19.55
CA ALA A 338 4.50 10.78 -19.88
C ALA A 338 4.79 12.25 -19.53
N ARG A 339 4.54 13.15 -20.48
CA ARG A 339 4.76 14.60 -20.35
C ARG A 339 3.46 15.39 -20.33
N THR A 340 2.38 14.78 -20.78
CA THR A 340 1.05 15.40 -20.91
C THR A 340 -0.05 14.45 -20.41
N PRO A 341 -1.22 14.97 -20.06
CA PRO A 341 -2.38 14.10 -19.78
C PRO A 341 -2.73 13.15 -20.93
N ALA A 342 -2.52 13.56 -22.18
CA ALA A 342 -2.76 12.71 -23.35
C ALA A 342 -1.82 11.50 -23.40
N ASP A 343 -0.55 11.66 -23.02
CA ASP A 343 0.42 10.56 -22.95
C ASP A 343 -0.02 9.52 -21.91
N LEU A 344 -0.45 9.99 -20.73
CA LEU A 344 -0.93 9.12 -19.65
C LEU A 344 -2.12 8.24 -20.09
N TYR A 345 -3.11 8.85 -20.73
CA TYR A 345 -4.26 8.11 -21.27
C TYR A 345 -3.86 7.15 -22.39
N ALA A 346 -2.94 7.54 -23.26
CA ALA A 346 -2.43 6.68 -24.33
C ALA A 346 -1.69 5.46 -23.77
N ASP A 347 -0.84 5.67 -22.75
CA ASP A 347 -0.11 4.58 -22.10
C ASP A 347 -1.05 3.60 -21.41
N LYS A 348 -1.99 4.11 -20.60
CA LYS A 348 -3.01 3.26 -19.96
C LYS A 348 -3.82 2.45 -20.98
N HIS A 349 -4.22 3.08 -22.08
CA HIS A 349 -4.95 2.40 -23.16
C HIS A 349 -4.12 1.26 -23.79
N ASN A 350 -2.81 1.46 -23.88
CA ASN A 350 -1.87 0.47 -24.42
C ASN A 350 -1.35 -0.54 -23.38
N GLY A 351 -1.89 -0.52 -22.14
CA GLY A 351 -1.49 -1.42 -21.05
C GLY A 351 -0.12 -1.13 -20.45
N ARG A 352 0.42 0.10 -20.67
CA ARG A 352 1.70 0.54 -20.10
C ARG A 352 1.48 1.37 -18.85
N LYS A 353 2.49 1.37 -17.97
CA LYS A 353 2.64 2.31 -16.87
C LYS A 353 3.30 3.59 -17.35
N SER A 354 3.10 4.69 -16.64
CA SER A 354 3.75 5.97 -16.97
C SER A 354 4.62 6.46 -15.82
N ILE A 355 5.79 6.99 -16.16
CA ILE A 355 6.62 7.80 -15.25
C ILE A 355 6.53 9.25 -15.71
N MET A 356 6.18 10.16 -14.81
CA MET A 356 6.35 11.59 -14.99
C MET A 356 7.65 12.04 -14.30
N LEU A 357 8.29 13.09 -14.80
CA LEU A 357 9.50 13.65 -14.22
C LEU A 357 9.15 14.85 -13.33
N GLY A 358 9.56 14.82 -12.06
CA GLY A 358 9.47 15.92 -11.12
C GLY A 358 10.85 16.40 -10.67
N ILE A 359 10.94 17.62 -10.19
CA ILE A 359 12.14 18.12 -9.48
C ILE A 359 11.71 18.46 -8.06
N GLU A 360 12.40 17.92 -7.09
CA GLU A 360 12.26 18.31 -5.69
C GLU A 360 13.47 19.13 -5.24
N ASN A 361 13.23 20.38 -4.92
CA ASN A 361 14.13 21.47 -4.64
C ASN A 361 14.57 22.26 -5.90
N GLY A 362 14.04 23.48 -6.04
CA GLY A 362 14.42 24.42 -7.09
C GLY A 362 15.90 24.81 -7.13
N LEU A 363 16.71 24.33 -6.16
CA LEU A 363 18.17 24.35 -6.23
C LEU A 363 18.70 23.79 -7.56
N ALA A 364 17.95 22.87 -8.20
CA ALA A 364 18.28 22.34 -9.53
C ALA A 364 18.49 23.42 -10.59
N LEU A 365 17.87 24.58 -10.42
CA LEU A 365 18.02 25.72 -11.35
C LEU A 365 19.39 26.38 -11.25
N ASN A 366 20.14 26.14 -10.18
CA ASN A 366 21.51 26.64 -9.96
C ASN A 366 21.62 28.16 -10.18
N GLY A 367 20.63 28.94 -9.75
CA GLY A 367 20.56 30.40 -9.92
C GLY A 367 20.34 30.90 -11.35
N ASP A 368 20.11 30.01 -12.33
CA ASP A 368 19.93 30.37 -13.73
C ASP A 368 18.49 30.08 -14.21
N ILE A 369 17.73 31.14 -14.48
CA ILE A 369 16.35 31.06 -14.95
C ILE A 369 16.19 30.27 -16.26
N ARG A 370 17.23 30.20 -17.11
CA ARG A 370 17.22 29.43 -18.36
C ARG A 370 17.07 27.94 -18.13
N ASN A 371 17.41 27.46 -16.94
CA ASN A 371 17.24 26.08 -16.56
C ASN A 371 15.76 25.68 -16.35
N VAL A 372 14.83 26.63 -16.15
CA VAL A 372 13.39 26.36 -16.20
C VAL A 372 12.97 25.85 -17.58
N GLU A 373 13.41 26.52 -18.65
CA GLU A 373 13.10 26.09 -20.03
C GLU A 373 13.84 24.78 -20.39
N HIS A 374 15.07 24.58 -19.87
CA HIS A 374 15.82 23.35 -20.04
C HIS A 374 15.05 22.16 -19.52
N PHE A 375 14.59 22.21 -18.27
CA PHE A 375 13.83 21.12 -17.66
C PHE A 375 12.42 20.95 -18.28
N ALA A 376 11.78 22.03 -18.71
CA ALA A 376 10.53 21.95 -19.47
C ALA A 376 10.71 21.17 -20.78
N LYS A 377 11.84 21.36 -21.49
CA LYS A 377 12.18 20.60 -22.70
C LYS A 377 12.49 19.14 -22.41
N ARG A 378 13.06 18.81 -21.25
CA ARG A 378 13.26 17.44 -20.77
C ARG A 378 11.92 16.72 -20.48
N GLY A 379 10.86 17.48 -20.26
CA GLY A 379 9.53 16.93 -19.97
C GLY A 379 9.19 16.84 -18.49
N VAL A 380 9.89 17.62 -17.65
CA VAL A 380 9.53 17.82 -16.25
C VAL A 380 8.12 18.38 -16.15
N VAL A 381 7.30 17.88 -15.24
CA VAL A 381 5.91 18.32 -15.07
C VAL A 381 5.75 19.34 -13.94
N TYR A 382 6.58 19.29 -12.90
CA TYR A 382 6.62 20.30 -11.83
C TYR A 382 8.02 20.50 -11.26
N ILE A 383 8.21 21.64 -10.60
CA ILE A 383 9.37 21.92 -9.75
C ILE A 383 8.87 22.37 -8.38
N THR A 384 9.28 21.65 -7.31
CA THR A 384 9.10 22.09 -5.92
C THR A 384 10.09 23.19 -5.61
N LEU A 385 9.60 24.36 -5.20
CA LEU A 385 10.42 25.57 -5.10
C LEU A 385 11.61 25.47 -4.15
N CYS A 386 11.46 24.75 -3.03
CA CYS A 386 12.51 24.46 -2.06
C CYS A 386 12.29 23.09 -1.41
N HIS A 387 13.28 22.63 -0.64
CA HIS A 387 13.14 21.46 0.22
C HIS A 387 13.29 21.86 1.72
N ASN A 388 14.00 21.11 2.53
CA ASN A 388 14.18 21.35 3.97
C ASN A 388 15.23 22.45 4.30
N GLY A 389 15.36 23.46 3.46
CA GLY A 389 16.23 24.62 3.65
C GLY A 389 15.89 25.72 2.65
N ASP A 390 16.12 26.98 3.06
CA ASP A 390 16.04 28.12 2.17
C ASP A 390 17.04 27.96 1.04
N ASN A 391 16.63 28.35 -0.16
CA ASN A 391 17.49 28.40 -1.36
C ASN A 391 17.36 29.78 -2.02
N ASP A 392 17.90 29.95 -3.24
CA ASP A 392 17.86 31.22 -3.96
C ASP A 392 16.45 31.66 -4.36
N ILE A 393 15.43 30.77 -4.27
CA ILE A 393 14.08 30.99 -4.76
C ILE A 393 13.16 31.42 -3.63
N CYS A 394 13.14 30.71 -2.49
CA CYS A 394 12.23 31.00 -1.40
C CYS A 394 12.66 30.39 -0.06
N ASP A 395 11.98 30.81 0.99
CA ASP A 395 12.13 30.28 2.34
C ASP A 395 11.34 28.98 2.53
N SER A 396 11.96 28.02 3.25
CA SER A 396 11.41 26.68 3.54
C SER A 396 10.58 26.68 4.84
N ALA A 397 9.62 25.76 4.94
CA ALA A 397 8.80 25.55 6.14
C ALA A 397 9.59 24.99 7.33
N ARG A 398 10.72 24.32 7.10
CA ARG A 398 11.54 23.71 8.17
C ARG A 398 12.65 24.60 8.70
N ARG A 399 12.70 25.88 8.33
CA ARG A 399 13.66 26.83 8.87
C ARG A 399 13.05 27.73 9.93
N THR A 400 13.90 28.11 10.91
CA THR A 400 13.58 29.12 11.94
C THR A 400 14.02 30.52 11.52
N GLU A 401 14.90 30.63 10.56
CA GLU A 401 15.42 31.90 10.00
C GLU A 401 14.92 32.02 8.55
N ASN A 402 14.21 33.08 8.26
CA ASN A 402 13.72 33.41 6.93
C ASN A 402 14.77 34.25 6.21
N THR A 403 15.36 33.71 5.15
CA THR A 403 16.42 34.36 4.37
C THR A 403 15.86 35.50 3.52
N HIS A 404 14.66 35.32 2.95
CA HIS A 404 14.02 36.26 2.02
C HIS A 404 12.77 36.93 2.59
N GLY A 405 12.18 36.36 3.64
CA GLY A 405 10.87 36.76 4.15
C GLY A 405 9.74 36.31 3.24
N GLY A 406 9.94 35.23 2.49
CA GLY A 406 9.01 34.66 1.52
C GLY A 406 9.69 34.26 0.21
N VAL A 407 9.11 34.60 -0.94
CA VAL A 407 9.70 34.38 -2.27
C VAL A 407 10.70 35.48 -2.60
N SER A 408 11.91 35.10 -3.06
CA SER A 408 12.95 36.04 -3.47
C SER A 408 12.64 36.73 -4.82
N GLN A 409 13.42 37.75 -5.19
CA GLN A 409 13.30 38.39 -6.50
C GLN A 409 13.59 37.41 -7.66
N LEU A 410 14.52 36.47 -7.48
CA LEU A 410 14.78 35.39 -8.44
C LEU A 410 13.60 34.42 -8.46
N GLY A 411 13.06 34.08 -7.29
CA GLY A 411 11.89 33.20 -7.16
C GLY A 411 10.67 33.74 -7.90
N GLU A 412 10.40 35.05 -7.86
CA GLU A 412 9.34 35.67 -8.65
C GLU A 412 9.54 35.42 -10.16
N GLN A 413 10.76 35.62 -10.65
CA GLN A 413 11.10 35.37 -12.06
C GLN A 413 10.94 33.89 -12.42
N VAL A 414 11.41 32.98 -11.56
CA VAL A 414 11.27 31.53 -11.73
C VAL A 414 9.81 31.12 -11.84
N ILE A 415 8.94 31.55 -10.92
CA ILE A 415 7.50 31.23 -10.95
C ILE A 415 6.85 31.71 -12.26
N ARG A 416 7.16 32.96 -12.70
CA ARG A 416 6.63 33.50 -13.96
C ARG A 416 7.13 32.71 -15.16
N GLU A 417 8.40 32.28 -15.15
CA GLU A 417 8.99 31.47 -16.21
C GLU A 417 8.43 30.04 -16.24
N MET A 418 8.18 29.44 -15.07
CA MET A 418 7.48 28.15 -14.98
C MET A 418 6.08 28.25 -15.61
N ASN A 419 5.32 29.29 -15.31
CA ASN A 419 4.02 29.53 -15.94
C ASN A 419 4.15 29.64 -17.47
N ARG A 420 5.15 30.40 -17.97
CA ARG A 420 5.40 30.55 -19.41
C ARG A 420 5.75 29.21 -20.08
N CYS A 421 6.51 28.38 -19.39
CA CYS A 421 6.93 27.06 -19.89
C CYS A 421 5.86 25.97 -19.73
N GLY A 422 4.79 26.21 -18.99
CA GLY A 422 3.74 25.23 -18.72
C GLY A 422 4.16 24.20 -17.68
N LEU A 423 5.03 24.57 -16.73
CA LEU A 423 5.42 23.76 -15.58
C LEU A 423 4.56 24.10 -14.37
N MET A 424 4.07 23.09 -13.65
CA MET A 424 3.37 23.31 -12.40
C MET A 424 4.34 23.78 -11.31
N VAL A 425 3.94 24.82 -10.59
CA VAL A 425 4.65 25.27 -9.37
C VAL A 425 4.19 24.37 -8.23
N ASP A 426 5.14 23.75 -7.53
CA ASP A 426 4.87 22.92 -6.37
C ASP A 426 5.33 23.61 -5.08
N LEU A 427 4.40 23.74 -4.11
CA LEU A 427 4.62 24.40 -2.83
C LEU A 427 4.79 23.44 -1.66
N SER A 428 4.92 22.15 -1.89
CA SER A 428 5.38 21.25 -0.84
C SER A 428 6.72 21.77 -0.30
N HIS A 429 6.96 21.73 1.01
CA HIS A 429 8.11 22.30 1.71
C HIS A 429 8.19 23.83 1.83
N ALA A 430 7.40 24.62 1.09
CA ALA A 430 7.45 26.07 1.14
C ALA A 430 7.00 26.63 2.51
N GLY A 431 7.73 27.62 3.02
CA GLY A 431 7.33 28.36 4.21
C GLY A 431 6.00 29.09 4.00
N GLU A 432 5.32 29.46 5.08
CA GLU A 432 3.96 30.04 4.99
C GLU A 432 3.96 31.32 4.14
N GLN A 433 4.92 32.24 4.33
CA GLN A 433 4.97 33.46 3.52
C GLN A 433 5.31 33.13 2.06
N SER A 434 6.26 32.22 1.80
CA SER A 434 6.60 31.77 0.45
C SER A 434 5.39 31.16 -0.26
N PHE A 435 4.53 30.44 0.48
CA PHE A 435 3.30 29.87 -0.05
C PHE A 435 2.33 30.95 -0.54
N TYR A 436 2.07 31.98 0.26
CA TYR A 436 1.15 33.06 -0.14
C TYR A 436 1.73 33.93 -1.26
N ASP A 437 3.03 34.27 -1.19
CA ASP A 437 3.70 35.03 -2.24
C ASP A 437 3.62 34.29 -3.59
N ALA A 438 3.88 32.96 -3.61
CA ALA A 438 3.80 32.18 -4.82
C ALA A 438 2.38 32.11 -5.40
N LEU A 439 1.35 32.02 -4.54
CA LEU A 439 -0.05 32.09 -4.98
C LEU A 439 -0.38 33.44 -5.65
N ASP A 440 0.15 34.53 -5.13
CA ASP A 440 -0.07 35.87 -5.68
C ASP A 440 0.69 36.07 -7.00
N ILE A 441 1.93 35.56 -7.11
CA ILE A 441 2.79 35.71 -8.29
C ILE A 441 2.31 34.84 -9.46
N SER A 442 1.92 33.59 -9.17
CA SER A 442 1.57 32.63 -10.23
C SER A 442 0.30 33.03 -10.98
N ALA A 443 0.36 32.99 -12.31
CA ALA A 443 -0.82 33.20 -13.17
C ALA A 443 -1.65 31.92 -13.39
N THR A 444 -1.11 30.75 -13.00
CA THR A 444 -1.75 29.44 -13.17
C THR A 444 -2.07 28.79 -11.82
N PRO A 445 -2.90 27.75 -11.80
CA PRO A 445 -3.07 26.93 -10.61
C PRO A 445 -1.73 26.35 -10.12
N ILE A 446 -1.66 26.12 -8.81
CA ILE A 446 -0.48 25.63 -8.10
C ILE A 446 -0.78 24.27 -7.47
N VAL A 447 0.23 23.45 -7.23
CA VAL A 447 0.08 22.17 -6.55
C VAL A 447 0.87 22.13 -5.24
N CYS A 448 0.44 21.27 -4.31
CA CYS A 448 1.26 20.74 -3.25
C CYS A 448 1.34 19.22 -3.51
N SER A 449 2.48 18.76 -4.05
CA SER A 449 2.64 17.39 -4.55
C SER A 449 2.57 16.33 -3.45
N HIS A 450 2.89 16.69 -2.19
CA HIS A 450 2.87 15.82 -1.01
C HIS A 450 2.80 16.67 0.27
N SER A 451 1.58 16.93 0.79
CA SER A 451 1.37 17.78 1.99
C SER A 451 0.09 17.43 2.71
N ASN A 452 0.13 17.40 4.04
CA ASN A 452 -1.00 17.02 4.90
C ASN A 452 -1.64 18.25 5.61
N CYS A 453 -2.58 17.99 6.50
CA CYS A 453 -3.37 19.00 7.19
C CYS A 453 -2.79 19.31 8.58
N LYS A 454 -2.43 20.57 8.82
CA LYS A 454 -1.86 21.02 10.10
C LYS A 454 -2.84 20.91 11.26
N ALA A 455 -4.13 20.99 10.99
CA ALA A 455 -5.18 20.84 12.00
C ALA A 455 -5.18 19.44 12.66
N LEU A 456 -4.74 18.39 11.94
CA LEU A 456 -4.67 17.03 12.45
C LEU A 456 -3.27 16.66 12.97
N CYS A 457 -2.22 17.20 12.35
CA CYS A 457 -0.84 16.99 12.78
C CYS A 457 -0.08 18.32 12.70
N ASP A 458 0.16 18.96 13.85
CA ASP A 458 0.75 20.30 13.95
C ASP A 458 2.27 20.26 13.76
N VAL A 459 2.67 20.19 12.51
CA VAL A 459 4.08 20.28 12.07
C VAL A 459 4.23 21.38 11.01
N PRO A 460 5.43 21.99 10.87
CA PRO A 460 5.65 23.10 9.92
C PRO A 460 5.39 22.73 8.46
N ARG A 461 5.54 21.44 8.10
CA ARG A 461 5.37 20.93 6.74
C ARG A 461 3.91 20.78 6.30
N ASN A 462 2.99 20.71 7.26
CA ASN A 462 1.56 20.58 7.00
C ASN A 462 0.90 21.95 6.74
N LEU A 463 -0.10 21.94 5.87
CA LEU A 463 -0.83 23.12 5.45
C LEU A 463 -1.91 23.49 6.48
N THR A 464 -2.01 24.77 6.79
CA THR A 464 -3.12 25.32 7.59
C THR A 464 -4.42 25.28 6.76
N ASP A 465 -5.58 25.31 7.44
CA ASP A 465 -6.88 25.40 6.75
C ASP A 465 -6.99 26.63 5.85
N ASP A 466 -6.34 27.74 6.20
CA ASP A 466 -6.34 28.95 5.38
C ASP A 466 -5.46 28.81 4.14
N GLN A 467 -4.33 28.09 4.23
CA GLN A 467 -3.51 27.72 3.07
C GLN A 467 -4.28 26.78 2.13
N LEU A 468 -4.96 25.76 2.69
CA LEU A 468 -5.81 24.84 1.93
C LEU A 468 -6.91 25.61 1.18
N LYS A 469 -7.63 26.50 1.85
CA LYS A 469 -8.66 27.38 1.22
C LYS A 469 -8.07 28.27 0.12
N ALA A 470 -6.88 28.84 0.35
CA ALA A 470 -6.24 29.71 -0.61
C ALA A 470 -5.81 28.93 -1.87
N LEU A 471 -5.25 27.73 -1.70
CA LEU A 471 -4.88 26.84 -2.79
C LEU A 471 -6.09 26.43 -3.63
N ALA A 472 -7.19 26.03 -2.98
CA ALA A 472 -8.44 25.67 -3.67
C ALA A 472 -9.02 26.86 -4.46
N ARG A 473 -9.03 28.07 -3.89
CA ARG A 473 -9.48 29.30 -4.59
C ARG A 473 -8.63 29.61 -5.82
N LYS A 474 -7.36 29.24 -5.81
CA LYS A 474 -6.44 29.34 -6.96
C LYS A 474 -6.69 28.28 -8.04
N GLY A 475 -7.61 27.32 -7.79
CA GLY A 475 -7.85 26.17 -8.65
C GLY A 475 -6.80 25.05 -8.50
N GLY A 476 -5.98 25.12 -7.46
CA GLY A 476 -4.92 24.17 -7.18
C GLY A 476 -5.38 22.87 -6.54
N VAL A 477 -4.40 22.01 -6.18
CA VAL A 477 -4.63 20.71 -5.57
C VAL A 477 -3.58 20.42 -4.49
N ALA A 478 -4.04 19.88 -3.34
CA ALA A 478 -3.19 19.32 -2.31
C ALA A 478 -3.23 17.80 -2.37
N GLN A 479 -2.06 17.17 -2.41
CA GLN A 479 -1.89 15.73 -2.44
C GLN A 479 -1.47 15.23 -1.06
N ILE A 480 -2.25 14.32 -0.49
CA ILE A 480 -2.00 13.75 0.84
C ILE A 480 -0.77 12.84 0.77
N THR A 481 0.19 13.06 1.68
CA THR A 481 1.40 12.25 1.81
C THR A 481 1.27 11.18 2.89
N LEU A 482 2.02 10.09 2.73
CA LEU A 482 2.03 8.94 3.62
C LEU A 482 3.22 8.94 4.60
N TYR A 483 3.85 10.08 4.81
CA TYR A 483 4.91 10.17 5.81
C TYR A 483 4.34 10.18 7.24
N ASN A 484 4.77 9.21 8.06
CA ASN A 484 4.28 9.02 9.43
C ASN A 484 4.29 10.31 10.26
N GLY A 485 5.40 11.05 10.23
CA GLY A 485 5.57 12.29 11.01
C GLY A 485 4.73 13.48 10.54
N PHE A 486 3.98 13.37 9.43
CA PHE A 486 3.03 14.37 8.97
C PHE A 486 1.57 13.95 9.14
N LEU A 487 1.36 12.67 9.51
CA LEU A 487 0.03 12.12 9.79
C LEU A 487 -0.31 12.15 11.28
N ARG A 488 0.69 11.93 12.16
CA ARG A 488 0.48 11.85 13.62
C ARG A 488 1.51 12.66 14.39
N ASN A 489 1.07 13.24 15.53
CA ASN A 489 1.94 13.97 16.46
C ASN A 489 2.48 13.09 17.61
N ASP A 490 1.92 11.89 17.78
CA ASP A 490 2.31 10.95 18.82
C ASP A 490 3.38 9.95 18.32
N GLU A 491 3.90 9.12 19.24
CA GLU A 491 4.91 8.11 18.92
C GLU A 491 4.31 6.83 18.26
N GLN A 492 3.00 6.80 18.00
CA GLN A 492 2.36 5.65 17.36
C GLN A 492 2.61 5.64 15.86
N GLU A 493 2.70 4.46 15.27
CA GLU A 493 2.80 4.32 13.83
C GLU A 493 1.48 4.74 13.16
N ALA A 494 1.58 5.57 12.13
CA ALA A 494 0.43 5.96 11.34
C ALA A 494 -0.04 4.81 10.44
N SER A 495 -1.30 4.86 10.10
CA SER A 495 -1.95 3.88 9.24
C SER A 495 -2.65 4.53 8.06
N ILE A 496 -3.14 3.70 7.16
CA ILE A 496 -4.02 4.12 6.06
C ILE A 496 -5.25 4.91 6.56
N ILE A 497 -5.71 4.65 7.80
CA ILE A 497 -6.86 5.36 8.38
C ILE A 497 -6.50 6.82 8.64
N ASP A 498 -5.32 7.09 9.22
CA ASP A 498 -4.84 8.45 9.45
C ASP A 498 -4.70 9.24 8.13
N ALA A 499 -4.21 8.58 7.06
CA ALA A 499 -4.12 9.19 5.74
C ALA A 499 -5.51 9.56 5.16
N ILE A 500 -6.50 8.69 5.35
CA ILE A 500 -7.89 8.96 4.96
C ILE A 500 -8.47 10.12 5.78
N ASP A 501 -8.21 10.19 7.08
CA ASP A 501 -8.70 11.28 7.92
C ASP A 501 -8.12 12.63 7.46
N HIS A 502 -6.84 12.68 7.07
CA HIS A 502 -6.26 13.87 6.45
C HIS A 502 -6.91 14.23 5.10
N LEU A 503 -7.20 13.22 4.27
CA LEU A 503 -7.91 13.43 3.01
C LEU A 503 -9.31 14.00 3.25
N GLU A 504 -10.07 13.44 4.18
CA GLU A 504 -11.42 13.87 4.52
C GLU A 504 -11.42 15.30 5.07
N HIS A 505 -10.47 15.63 5.96
CA HIS A 505 -10.31 17.03 6.43
C HIS A 505 -10.00 17.98 5.27
N ALA A 506 -9.09 17.60 4.38
CA ALA A 506 -8.76 18.41 3.20
C ALA A 506 -9.99 18.60 2.29
N ILE A 507 -10.81 17.55 2.07
CA ILE A 507 -12.06 17.63 1.31
C ILE A 507 -13.05 18.60 1.96
N ASP A 508 -13.20 18.54 3.28
CA ASP A 508 -14.11 19.44 4.03
C ASP A 508 -13.71 20.92 3.89
N ILE A 509 -12.41 21.20 3.79
CA ILE A 509 -11.88 22.57 3.69
C ILE A 509 -11.81 23.06 2.23
N MET A 510 -11.38 22.22 1.29
CA MET A 510 -11.05 22.57 -0.10
C MET A 510 -12.12 22.16 -1.11
N GLY A 511 -12.94 21.17 -0.77
CA GLY A 511 -13.82 20.47 -1.70
C GLY A 511 -13.11 19.35 -2.45
N ILE A 512 -13.91 18.40 -2.94
CA ILE A 512 -13.46 17.16 -3.61
C ILE A 512 -12.63 17.41 -4.89
N ASP A 513 -12.75 18.58 -5.50
CA ASP A 513 -12.07 18.93 -6.76
C ASP A 513 -10.61 19.40 -6.55
N SER A 514 -10.14 19.47 -5.30
CA SER A 514 -8.85 20.07 -4.95
C SER A 514 -7.92 19.16 -4.13
N VAL A 515 -8.19 17.87 -4.08
CA VAL A 515 -7.43 16.90 -3.27
C VAL A 515 -7.00 15.70 -4.09
N GLY A 516 -5.97 14.99 -3.62
CA GLY A 516 -5.50 13.73 -4.20
C GLY A 516 -4.41 13.06 -3.35
N ILE A 517 -3.56 12.24 -3.98
CA ILE A 517 -2.54 11.40 -3.33
C ILE A 517 -1.16 11.67 -3.91
N GLY A 518 -0.18 11.93 -3.03
CA GLY A 518 1.24 12.00 -3.34
C GLY A 518 2.01 11.31 -2.23
N THR A 519 2.33 10.05 -2.43
CA THR A 519 2.68 9.11 -1.36
C THR A 519 3.94 9.45 -0.60
N ASP A 520 4.90 10.10 -1.26
CA ASP A 520 6.26 10.30 -0.76
C ASP A 520 7.00 8.96 -0.54
N PHE A 521 6.61 7.93 -1.31
CA PHE A 521 7.29 6.64 -1.28
C PHE A 521 8.77 6.81 -1.59
N ASP A 522 9.59 6.07 -0.86
CA ASP A 522 11.06 6.15 -0.93
C ASP A 522 11.67 7.44 -0.36
N GLY A 523 10.84 8.46 -0.01
CA GLY A 523 11.21 9.68 0.69
C GLY A 523 10.66 9.74 2.14
N ASP A 524 10.69 8.62 2.85
CA ASP A 524 10.10 8.36 4.17
C ASP A 524 8.57 8.09 4.18
N GLY A 525 7.89 8.09 3.03
CA GLY A 525 6.48 7.69 2.90
C GLY A 525 6.27 6.19 3.02
N GLY A 526 5.03 5.82 3.35
CA GLY A 526 4.59 4.44 3.55
C GLY A 526 4.16 4.20 5.00
N VAL A 527 2.90 3.75 5.16
CA VAL A 527 2.28 3.53 6.48
C VAL A 527 1.58 2.17 6.52
N CYS A 528 1.22 1.72 7.72
CA CYS A 528 0.49 0.48 7.92
C CYS A 528 -0.79 0.45 7.06
N GLY A 529 -0.95 -0.58 6.22
CA GLY A 529 -2.07 -0.74 5.30
C GLY A 529 -1.89 -0.13 3.90
N ILE A 530 -0.83 0.69 3.71
CA ILE A 530 -0.38 1.21 2.42
C ILE A 530 1.12 1.47 2.49
N ALA A 531 1.89 0.39 2.56
CA ALA A 531 3.34 0.42 2.79
C ALA A 531 4.16 0.59 1.51
N ASP A 532 3.65 0.19 0.36
CA ASP A 532 4.29 0.34 -0.95
C ASP A 532 3.25 0.43 -2.07
N SER A 533 3.71 0.63 -3.29
CA SER A 533 2.87 0.80 -4.49
C SER A 533 1.93 -0.38 -4.76
N SER A 534 2.22 -1.61 -4.28
CA SER A 534 1.33 -2.76 -4.44
C SER A 534 0.07 -2.69 -3.55
N GLU A 535 0.05 -1.81 -2.57
CA GLU A 535 -1.03 -1.67 -1.59
C GLU A 535 -1.98 -0.49 -1.88
N LEU A 536 -1.76 0.27 -2.94
CA LEU A 536 -2.58 1.43 -3.31
C LEU A 536 -4.08 1.11 -3.43
N ILE A 537 -4.43 -0.12 -3.83
CA ILE A 537 -5.82 -0.55 -3.93
C ILE A 537 -6.56 -0.52 -2.58
N ASN A 538 -5.82 -0.68 -1.46
CA ASN A 538 -6.39 -0.62 -0.11
C ASN A 538 -6.97 0.77 0.19
N PHE A 539 -6.34 1.82 -0.34
CA PHE A 539 -6.87 3.19 -0.19
C PHE A 539 -8.23 3.34 -0.88
N THR A 540 -8.38 2.79 -2.09
CA THR A 540 -9.68 2.74 -2.77
C THR A 540 -10.73 1.95 -2.00
N ILE A 541 -10.35 0.80 -1.41
CA ILE A 541 -11.26 0.01 -0.58
C ILE A 541 -11.74 0.84 0.63
N GLN A 542 -10.85 1.60 1.27
CA GLN A 542 -11.26 2.48 2.37
C GLN A 542 -12.22 3.59 1.91
N LEU A 543 -11.98 4.20 0.74
CA LEU A 543 -12.90 5.19 0.17
C LEU A 543 -14.28 4.60 -0.14
N LEU A 544 -14.34 3.38 -0.70
CA LEU A 544 -15.59 2.67 -0.95
C LEU A 544 -16.35 2.38 0.36
N ARG A 545 -15.66 1.95 1.41
CA ARG A 545 -16.25 1.73 2.75
C ARG A 545 -16.82 3.03 3.34
N ARG A 546 -16.21 4.16 3.05
CA ARG A 546 -16.70 5.51 3.42
C ARG A 546 -17.73 6.06 2.45
N ARG A 547 -18.18 5.25 1.46
CA ARG A 547 -19.24 5.56 0.48
C ARG A 547 -18.93 6.73 -0.45
N TYR A 548 -17.66 6.95 -0.75
CA TYR A 548 -17.29 7.84 -1.85
C TYR A 548 -17.81 7.28 -3.18
N SER A 549 -18.33 8.16 -4.04
CA SER A 549 -18.75 7.76 -5.37
C SER A 549 -17.55 7.41 -6.26
N HIS A 550 -17.76 6.60 -7.28
CA HIS A 550 -16.72 6.29 -8.27
C HIS A 550 -16.15 7.54 -8.93
N ALA A 551 -16.99 8.58 -9.15
CA ALA A 551 -16.54 9.86 -9.69
C ALA A 551 -15.65 10.63 -8.72
N ASP A 552 -15.93 10.59 -7.41
CA ASP A 552 -15.08 11.21 -6.40
C ASP A 552 -13.73 10.47 -6.30
N ILE A 553 -13.75 9.14 -6.32
CA ILE A 553 -12.53 8.31 -6.30
C ILE A 553 -11.67 8.59 -7.55
N GLU A 554 -12.27 8.76 -8.73
CA GLU A 554 -11.57 9.16 -9.95
C GLU A 554 -10.88 10.51 -9.81
N LYS A 555 -11.56 11.51 -9.20
CA LYS A 555 -10.98 12.83 -8.92
C LYS A 555 -9.77 12.73 -7.98
N ILE A 556 -9.91 12.00 -6.87
CA ILE A 556 -8.86 11.81 -5.87
C ILE A 556 -7.62 11.15 -6.48
N TRP A 557 -7.79 10.07 -7.25
CA TRP A 557 -6.66 9.33 -7.81
C TRP A 557 -5.89 10.04 -8.92
N GLY A 558 -6.55 10.87 -9.70
CA GLY A 558 -5.82 11.51 -10.80
C GLY A 558 -6.58 12.63 -11.49
N GLY A 559 -7.91 12.63 -11.46
CA GLY A 559 -8.73 13.63 -12.17
C GLY A 559 -8.37 15.06 -11.80
N ASN A 560 -8.17 15.35 -10.51
CA ASN A 560 -7.81 16.67 -10.03
C ASN A 560 -6.39 17.08 -10.43
N TRP A 561 -5.42 16.17 -10.32
CA TRP A 561 -4.05 16.40 -10.77
C TRP A 561 -3.98 16.69 -12.26
N LEU A 562 -4.64 15.85 -13.08
CA LEU A 562 -4.69 16.01 -14.53
C LEU A 562 -5.38 17.31 -14.97
N ARG A 563 -6.41 17.74 -14.26
CA ARG A 563 -7.06 19.04 -14.50
C ARG A 563 -6.05 20.17 -14.34
N VAL A 564 -5.32 20.20 -13.22
CA VAL A 564 -4.31 21.24 -12.96
C VAL A 564 -3.19 21.17 -13.99
N MET A 565 -2.65 19.98 -14.26
CA MET A 565 -1.60 19.77 -15.26
C MET A 565 -2.03 20.28 -16.64
N ALA A 566 -3.25 19.92 -17.08
CA ALA A 566 -3.79 20.37 -18.36
C ALA A 566 -3.96 21.90 -18.43
N GLU A 567 -4.43 22.53 -17.34
CA GLU A 567 -4.63 23.96 -17.27
C GLU A 567 -3.31 24.73 -17.31
N VAL A 568 -2.31 24.27 -16.55
CA VAL A 568 -0.97 24.86 -16.55
C VAL A 568 -0.31 24.70 -17.92
N GLN A 569 -0.41 23.53 -18.56
CA GLN A 569 0.18 23.30 -19.87
C GLN A 569 -0.48 24.10 -21.01
N LYS A 570 -1.77 24.46 -20.89
CA LYS A 570 -2.46 25.36 -21.83
C LYS A 570 -1.90 26.79 -21.82
N SER A 571 -1.33 27.23 -20.72
CA SER A 571 -0.71 28.56 -20.60
C SER A 571 0.65 28.67 -21.29
N ARG A 572 1.22 27.56 -21.75
CA ARG A 572 2.52 27.52 -22.44
C ARG A 572 2.50 28.43 -23.67
N ILE A 573 3.32 29.47 -23.65
CA ILE A 573 3.53 30.36 -24.77
C ILE A 573 4.56 29.68 -25.70
N GLN A 574 4.17 29.45 -26.96
CA GLN A 574 5.05 28.88 -27.99
C GLN A 574 6.14 29.86 -28.39
#